data_3536765b8243477826213f011b9011b0
#
_entry.id   3536765b8243477826213f011b9011b0
#
_cell.length_a   1.000
_cell.length_b   1.000
_cell.length_c   1.000
_cell.angle_alpha   90.00
_cell.angle_beta   90.00
_cell.angle_gamma   90.00
#
_symmetry.space_group_name_H-M   'P 1'
#
loop_
_entity.id
_entity.type
_entity.pdbx_description
1 polymer ?
#
loop_
_entity_poly.entity_id
_entity_poly.type
_entity_poly.pdbx_seq_one_letter_code
_entity_poly.pdbx_strand_id
1 'polypeptide(L)'
;MWTVLKIELFKIFKRPRTYIAFAAIAIIIILIQLAFWLDGENYIRFMLQPILSTFEVEGKIVNGYMVCFIVLQTLLLHVPLLVALVGGDMIAGEANMGTLRLLISKPVSRSTLLMSKFSASVVYTLLLLIWMAVLALGLSLLIFGTGDMFNLRSDMAFQLEAKDLFWRYVAAFGFAAIAMTTVAALSFLLSLFAENSIGPIVATMSIVIVFTILTTMDLPLFNAMKPFLFTSHMLGWKGFFDDPVNYGSVLKSAGILLLHIVGFAGGAILIFRKKDVLS
;
A
#
# COMPACT_ATOMS: atom_id res chain seq x y z
N MET A 1 -10.74 17.21 18.57
CA MET A 1 -10.13 16.31 17.58
C MET A 1 -11.12 15.24 17.09
N TRP A 2 -11.77 14.47 17.97
CA TRP A 2 -12.68 13.37 17.59
C TRP A 2 -13.87 13.81 16.71
N THR A 3 -14.54 14.90 17.05
CA THR A 3 -15.66 15.44 16.27
C THR A 3 -15.24 15.86 14.85
N VAL A 4 -14.07 16.51 14.73
CA VAL A 4 -13.52 16.90 13.42
C VAL A 4 -13.15 15.68 12.59
N LEU A 5 -12.54 14.66 13.20
CA LEU A 5 -12.23 13.38 12.54
C LEU A 5 -13.49 12.70 11.97
N LYS A 6 -14.58 12.63 12.77
CA LYS A 6 -15.86 12.06 12.30
C LYS A 6 -16.41 12.81 11.07
N ILE A 7 -16.33 14.14 11.08
CA ILE A 7 -16.77 14.96 9.94
C ILE A 7 -15.91 14.67 8.71
N GLU A 8 -14.59 14.57 8.86
CA GLU A 8 -13.70 14.30 7.73
C GLU A 8 -13.93 12.88 7.17
N LEU A 9 -14.11 11.87 8.02
CA LEU A 9 -14.50 10.52 7.59
C LEU A 9 -15.84 10.53 6.85
N PHE A 10 -16.84 11.20 7.39
CA PHE A 10 -18.14 11.34 6.71
C PHE A 10 -17.98 11.96 5.31
N LYS A 11 -17.16 13.01 5.16
CA LYS A 11 -16.89 13.63 3.85
C LYS A 11 -16.24 12.64 2.88
N ILE A 12 -15.26 11.85 3.34
CA ILE A 12 -14.58 10.84 2.51
C ILE A 12 -15.62 9.82 2.00
N PHE A 13 -16.39 9.22 2.90
CA PHE A 13 -17.33 8.15 2.55
C PHE A 13 -18.63 8.64 1.87
N LYS A 14 -18.93 9.94 1.89
CA LYS A 14 -20.03 10.50 1.11
C LYS A 14 -19.67 10.71 -0.37
N ARG A 15 -18.38 10.70 -0.73
CA ARG A 15 -17.93 10.95 -2.10
C ARG A 15 -17.93 9.65 -2.93
N PRO A 16 -18.57 9.59 -4.13
CA PRO A 16 -18.59 8.38 -4.96
C PRO A 16 -17.20 7.85 -5.33
N ARG A 17 -16.23 8.75 -5.55
CA ARG A 17 -14.83 8.38 -5.88
C ARG A 17 -14.14 7.52 -4.82
N THR A 18 -14.56 7.60 -3.56
CA THR A 18 -14.07 6.74 -2.48
C THR A 18 -14.34 5.26 -2.79
N TYR A 19 -15.54 4.96 -3.28
CA TYR A 19 -15.96 3.59 -3.60
C TYR A 19 -15.32 3.05 -4.89
N ILE A 20 -14.86 3.93 -5.79
CA ILE A 20 -14.12 3.53 -7.00
C ILE A 20 -12.86 2.75 -6.62
N ALA A 21 -12.16 3.16 -5.57
CA ALA A 21 -10.95 2.45 -5.12
C ALA A 21 -11.28 1.05 -4.58
N PHE A 22 -12.35 0.89 -3.79
CA PHE A 22 -12.80 -0.41 -3.31
C PHE A 22 -13.25 -1.32 -4.46
N ALA A 23 -14.00 -0.77 -5.42
CA ALA A 23 -14.45 -1.50 -6.61
C ALA A 23 -13.26 -1.91 -7.50
N ALA A 24 -12.30 -1.01 -7.73
CA ALA A 24 -11.12 -1.30 -8.55
C ALA A 24 -10.30 -2.45 -7.95
N ILE A 25 -10.03 -2.42 -6.63
CA ILE A 25 -9.34 -3.53 -5.94
C ILE A 25 -10.13 -4.83 -6.09
N ALA A 26 -11.45 -4.81 -5.85
CA ALA A 26 -12.28 -6.00 -5.97
C ALA A 26 -12.24 -6.58 -7.39
N ILE A 27 -12.40 -5.74 -8.41
CA ILE A 27 -12.36 -6.17 -9.82
C ILE A 27 -11.01 -6.79 -10.15
N ILE A 28 -9.89 -6.15 -9.80
CA ILE A 28 -8.55 -6.67 -10.10
C ILE A 28 -8.33 -8.02 -9.40
N ILE A 29 -8.67 -8.12 -8.11
CA ILE A 29 -8.51 -9.38 -7.36
C ILE A 29 -9.36 -10.48 -7.96
N ILE A 30 -10.63 -10.23 -8.25
CA ILE A 30 -11.55 -11.22 -8.81
C ILE A 30 -11.07 -11.67 -10.20
N LEU A 31 -10.58 -10.75 -11.05
CA LEU A 31 -10.03 -11.10 -12.35
C LEU A 31 -8.78 -11.99 -12.23
N ILE A 32 -7.88 -11.70 -11.29
CA ILE A 32 -6.70 -12.54 -11.06
C ILE A 32 -7.15 -13.93 -10.56
N GLN A 33 -8.04 -13.99 -9.58
CA GLN A 33 -8.54 -15.25 -9.04
C GLN A 33 -9.28 -16.07 -10.10
N LEU A 34 -10.08 -15.42 -10.96
CA LEU A 34 -10.75 -16.07 -12.07
C LEU A 34 -9.73 -16.65 -13.08
N ALA A 35 -8.69 -15.88 -13.43
CA ALA A 35 -7.64 -16.36 -14.32
C ALA A 35 -6.93 -17.60 -13.73
N PHE A 36 -6.62 -17.59 -12.43
CA PHE A 36 -6.02 -18.73 -11.75
C PHE A 36 -6.98 -19.93 -11.62
N TRP A 37 -8.27 -19.69 -11.48
CA TRP A 37 -9.27 -20.75 -11.44
C TRP A 37 -9.41 -21.44 -12.80
N LEU A 38 -9.31 -20.69 -13.91
CA LEU A 38 -9.45 -21.23 -15.27
C LEU A 38 -8.20 -21.97 -15.77
N ASP A 39 -7.01 -21.40 -15.56
CA ASP A 39 -5.76 -21.92 -16.16
C ASP A 39 -4.52 -21.77 -15.26
N GLY A 40 -4.72 -21.56 -13.96
CA GLY A 40 -3.62 -21.26 -13.03
C GLY A 40 -2.59 -22.38 -12.92
N GLU A 41 -3.01 -23.64 -13.01
CA GLU A 41 -2.09 -24.78 -12.91
C GLU A 41 -1.12 -24.83 -14.10
N ASN A 42 -1.59 -24.64 -15.33
CA ASN A 42 -0.76 -24.58 -16.50
C ASN A 42 0.19 -23.37 -16.47
N TYR A 43 -0.32 -22.21 -16.05
CA TYR A 43 0.49 -21.00 -15.89
C TYR A 43 1.65 -21.21 -14.90
N ILE A 44 1.36 -21.76 -13.73
CA ILE A 44 2.40 -21.99 -12.71
C ILE A 44 3.37 -23.09 -13.16
N ARG A 45 2.89 -24.18 -13.75
CA ARG A 45 3.77 -25.21 -14.33
C ARG A 45 4.70 -24.64 -15.40
N PHE A 46 4.21 -23.75 -16.24
CA PHE A 46 5.04 -23.06 -17.23
C PHE A 46 6.12 -22.18 -16.55
N MET A 47 5.75 -21.39 -15.54
CA MET A 47 6.67 -20.55 -14.80
C MET A 47 7.74 -21.36 -14.03
N LEU A 48 7.35 -22.53 -13.50
CA LEU A 48 8.23 -23.42 -12.74
C LEU A 48 8.94 -24.46 -13.62
N GLN A 49 8.75 -24.47 -14.92
CA GLN A 49 9.33 -25.47 -15.82
C GLN A 49 10.83 -25.70 -15.64
N PRO A 50 11.67 -24.66 -15.45
CA PRO A 50 13.11 -24.86 -15.20
C PRO A 50 13.40 -25.64 -13.93
N ILE A 51 12.54 -25.58 -12.95
CA ILE A 51 12.68 -26.24 -11.63
C ILE A 51 12.06 -27.63 -11.65
N LEU A 52 10.88 -27.76 -12.26
CA LEU A 52 10.19 -29.04 -12.41
C LEU A 52 10.96 -30.04 -13.28
N SER A 53 11.88 -29.56 -14.12
CA SER A 53 12.78 -30.43 -14.86
C SER A 53 13.87 -31.08 -13.96
N THR A 54 14.11 -30.54 -12.79
CA THR A 54 15.19 -30.96 -11.86
C THR A 54 14.63 -31.57 -10.56
N PHE A 55 13.41 -31.16 -10.15
CA PHE A 55 12.77 -31.59 -8.91
C PHE A 55 11.34 -32.07 -9.19
N GLU A 56 11.00 -33.22 -8.61
CA GLU A 56 9.60 -33.65 -8.54
C GLU A 56 8.88 -32.87 -7.43
N VAL A 57 7.89 -32.08 -7.83
CA VAL A 57 7.03 -31.34 -6.88
C VAL A 57 5.76 -32.14 -6.67
N GLU A 58 5.65 -32.77 -5.51
CA GLU A 58 4.43 -33.48 -5.11
C GLU A 58 3.41 -32.50 -4.50
N GLY A 59 2.12 -32.64 -4.89
CA GLY A 59 1.01 -31.91 -4.33
C GLY A 59 0.39 -30.86 -5.24
N LYS A 60 -0.62 -30.17 -4.71
CA LYS A 60 -1.36 -29.12 -5.44
C LYS A 60 -0.56 -27.83 -5.44
N ILE A 61 0.02 -27.48 -6.59
CA ILE A 61 0.90 -26.29 -6.71
C ILE A 61 0.10 -25.00 -6.55
N VAL A 62 -1.11 -24.92 -7.10
CA VAL A 62 -1.99 -23.75 -6.98
C VAL A 62 -2.90 -23.89 -5.77
N ASN A 63 -2.68 -23.06 -4.78
CA ASN A 63 -3.51 -22.97 -3.57
C ASN A 63 -3.77 -21.49 -3.22
N GLY A 64 -4.66 -21.26 -2.24
CA GLY A 64 -5.12 -19.91 -1.87
C GLY A 64 -3.99 -18.99 -1.38
N TYR A 65 -2.99 -19.51 -0.71
CA TYR A 65 -1.84 -18.73 -0.27
C TYR A 65 -0.99 -18.28 -1.45
N MET A 66 -0.73 -19.16 -2.41
CA MET A 66 0.04 -18.79 -3.61
C MET A 66 -0.68 -17.73 -4.44
N VAL A 67 -1.98 -17.91 -4.67
CA VAL A 67 -2.79 -16.92 -5.40
C VAL A 67 -2.80 -15.58 -4.67
N CYS A 68 -2.97 -15.57 -3.34
CA CYS A 68 -2.88 -14.35 -2.53
C CYS A 68 -1.52 -13.66 -2.68
N PHE A 69 -0.41 -14.40 -2.69
CA PHE A 69 0.93 -13.84 -2.87
C PHE A 69 1.08 -13.12 -4.22
N ILE A 70 0.57 -13.73 -5.30
CA ILE A 70 0.59 -13.13 -6.63
C ILE A 70 -0.29 -11.87 -6.68
N VAL A 71 -1.48 -11.90 -6.04
CA VAL A 71 -2.33 -10.72 -5.91
C VAL A 71 -1.60 -9.59 -5.20
N LEU A 72 -0.92 -9.85 -4.07
CA LEU A 72 -0.16 -8.84 -3.34
C LEU A 72 0.97 -8.23 -4.20
N GLN A 73 1.68 -9.05 -4.97
CA GLN A 73 2.73 -8.54 -5.87
C GLN A 73 2.16 -7.67 -6.99
N THR A 74 1.04 -8.09 -7.59
CA THR A 74 0.38 -7.35 -8.67
C THR A 74 -0.17 -6.01 -8.19
N LEU A 75 -0.74 -5.96 -6.99
CA LEU A 75 -1.34 -4.75 -6.43
C LEU A 75 -0.32 -3.74 -5.87
N LEU A 76 0.95 -4.10 -5.81
CA LEU A 76 2.02 -3.27 -5.24
C LEU A 76 2.09 -1.85 -5.83
N LEU A 77 1.81 -1.68 -7.11
CA LEU A 77 1.78 -0.37 -7.78
C LEU A 77 0.37 0.26 -7.81
N HIS A 78 -0.67 -0.55 -7.80
CA HIS A 78 -2.05 -0.07 -7.94
C HIS A 78 -2.59 0.52 -6.64
N VAL A 79 -2.31 -0.11 -5.50
CA VAL A 79 -2.80 0.36 -4.18
C VAL A 79 -2.24 1.74 -3.81
N PRO A 80 -0.94 2.06 -4.01
CA PRO A 80 -0.42 3.42 -3.82
C PRO A 80 -1.21 4.49 -4.57
N LEU A 81 -1.62 4.23 -5.81
CA LEU A 81 -2.45 5.16 -6.59
C LEU A 81 -3.79 5.44 -5.90
N LEU A 82 -4.46 4.38 -5.46
CA LEU A 82 -5.77 4.49 -4.82
C LEU A 82 -5.70 5.19 -3.46
N VAL A 83 -4.62 4.99 -2.73
CA VAL A 83 -4.34 5.71 -1.48
C VAL A 83 -4.03 7.18 -1.75
N ALA A 84 -3.22 7.48 -2.78
CA ALA A 84 -2.87 8.83 -3.16
C ALA A 84 -4.09 9.66 -3.60
N LEU A 85 -5.12 9.03 -4.20
CA LEU A 85 -6.39 9.67 -4.56
C LEU A 85 -7.05 10.36 -3.36
N VAL A 86 -7.07 9.73 -2.20
CA VAL A 86 -7.67 10.31 -1.01
C VAL A 86 -6.70 11.22 -0.28
N GLY A 87 -5.46 10.80 -0.07
CA GLY A 87 -4.44 11.64 0.59
C GLY A 87 -4.25 12.99 -0.11
N GLY A 88 -4.15 12.98 -1.44
CA GLY A 88 -3.97 14.17 -2.27
C GLY A 88 -5.18 15.10 -2.32
N ASP A 89 -6.37 14.58 -2.07
CA ASP A 89 -7.60 15.36 -2.06
C ASP A 89 -7.90 16.05 -0.72
N MET A 90 -7.24 15.64 0.36
CA MET A 90 -7.60 16.08 1.72
C MET A 90 -7.53 17.60 1.93
N ILE A 91 -6.60 18.28 1.30
CA ILE A 91 -6.42 19.74 1.39
C ILE A 91 -6.66 20.38 0.03
N ALA A 92 -6.06 19.86 -1.03
CA ALA A 92 -6.23 20.38 -2.39
C ALA A 92 -7.70 20.34 -2.86
N GLY A 93 -8.47 19.34 -2.45
CA GLY A 93 -9.90 19.27 -2.72
C GLY A 93 -10.72 20.37 -2.04
N GLU A 94 -10.35 20.75 -0.81
CA GLU A 94 -10.98 21.87 -0.10
C GLU A 94 -10.57 23.22 -0.70
N ALA A 95 -9.32 23.32 -1.17
CA ALA A 95 -8.84 24.52 -1.87
C ALA A 95 -9.61 24.70 -3.20
N ASN A 96 -9.74 23.62 -3.98
CA ASN A 96 -10.47 23.62 -5.26
C ASN A 96 -11.95 24.02 -5.11
N MET A 97 -12.58 23.62 -3.98
CA MET A 97 -13.98 23.98 -3.68
C MET A 97 -14.13 25.36 -3.02
N GLY A 98 -13.03 26.07 -2.75
CA GLY A 98 -13.04 27.34 -2.02
C GLY A 98 -13.43 27.23 -0.54
N THR A 99 -13.57 26.00 -0.01
CA THR A 99 -14.04 25.76 1.37
C THR A 99 -12.92 25.84 2.40
N LEU A 100 -11.65 25.85 1.98
CA LEU A 100 -10.51 25.88 2.89
C LEU A 100 -10.51 27.13 3.79
N ARG A 101 -10.87 28.30 3.25
CA ARG A 101 -11.00 29.56 4.00
C ARG A 101 -12.07 29.49 5.08
N LEU A 102 -13.22 28.87 4.76
CA LEU A 102 -14.31 28.65 5.72
C LEU A 102 -13.95 27.69 6.84
N LEU A 103 -13.09 26.70 6.58
CA LEU A 103 -12.59 25.78 7.60
C LEU A 103 -11.63 26.44 8.59
N ILE A 104 -10.75 27.33 8.07
CA ILE A 104 -9.76 28.02 8.90
C ILE A 104 -10.40 29.12 9.77
N SER A 105 -11.54 29.69 9.36
CA SER A 105 -12.28 30.66 10.18
C SER A 105 -13.02 30.03 11.37
N LYS A 106 -13.12 28.69 11.45
CA LYS A 106 -13.73 28.02 12.59
C LYS A 106 -12.82 28.05 13.82
N PRO A 107 -13.36 28.03 15.06
CA PRO A 107 -12.60 28.04 16.30
C PRO A 107 -11.90 26.70 16.58
N VAL A 108 -11.12 26.21 15.61
CA VAL A 108 -10.33 24.97 15.68
C VAL A 108 -8.89 25.29 15.31
N SER A 109 -7.93 24.80 16.09
CA SER A 109 -6.51 25.04 15.77
C SER A 109 -6.13 24.40 14.41
N ARG A 110 -5.28 25.11 13.66
CA ARG A 110 -4.78 24.61 12.34
C ARG A 110 -4.16 23.22 12.45
N SER A 111 -3.42 22.95 13.52
CA SER A 111 -2.81 21.63 13.77
C SER A 111 -3.86 20.56 14.01
N THR A 112 -4.90 20.84 14.83
CA THR A 112 -6.00 19.89 15.07
C THR A 112 -6.76 19.58 13.78
N LEU A 113 -7.02 20.58 12.96
CA LEU A 113 -7.68 20.38 11.66
C LEU A 113 -6.85 19.46 10.78
N LEU A 114 -5.54 19.74 10.63
CA LEU A 114 -4.64 18.98 9.77
C LEU A 114 -4.47 17.54 10.27
N MET A 115 -4.23 17.36 11.55
CA MET A 115 -4.13 16.03 12.16
C MET A 115 -5.41 15.21 11.99
N SER A 116 -6.58 15.82 12.11
CA SER A 116 -7.85 15.12 11.88
C SER A 116 -8.01 14.71 10.42
N LYS A 117 -7.60 15.55 9.47
CA LYS A 117 -7.60 15.21 8.04
C LYS A 117 -6.62 14.09 7.71
N PHE A 118 -5.39 14.17 8.22
CA PHE A 118 -4.40 13.11 8.04
C PHE A 118 -4.89 11.78 8.66
N SER A 119 -5.39 11.82 9.91
CA SER A 119 -5.93 10.62 10.54
C SER A 119 -7.11 10.02 9.77
N ALA A 120 -7.96 10.84 9.15
CA ALA A 120 -9.05 10.36 8.30
C ALA A 120 -8.53 9.65 7.04
N SER A 121 -7.46 10.16 6.42
CA SER A 121 -6.84 9.49 5.27
C SER A 121 -6.16 8.17 5.68
N VAL A 122 -5.57 8.10 6.87
CA VAL A 122 -5.00 6.85 7.42
C VAL A 122 -6.11 5.82 7.68
N VAL A 123 -7.21 6.21 8.32
CA VAL A 123 -8.36 5.30 8.55
C VAL A 123 -8.90 4.78 7.23
N TYR A 124 -9.05 5.63 6.22
CA TYR A 124 -9.45 5.20 4.88
C TYR A 124 -8.48 4.16 4.30
N THR A 125 -7.17 4.42 4.38
CA THR A 125 -6.11 3.52 3.90
C THR A 125 -6.18 2.16 4.59
N LEU A 126 -6.37 2.14 5.91
CA LEU A 126 -6.53 0.90 6.67
C LEU A 126 -7.76 0.10 6.26
N LEU A 127 -8.91 0.78 6.06
CA LEU A 127 -10.14 0.12 5.60
C LEU A 127 -9.98 -0.45 4.19
N LEU A 128 -9.28 0.26 3.30
CA LEU A 128 -8.98 -0.22 1.95
C LEU A 128 -8.09 -1.48 1.98
N LEU A 129 -7.10 -1.51 2.88
CA LEU A 129 -6.22 -2.68 3.06
C LEU A 129 -6.94 -3.86 3.71
N ILE A 130 -7.82 -3.62 4.68
CA ILE A 130 -8.66 -4.67 5.27
C ILE A 130 -9.55 -5.28 4.19
N TRP A 131 -10.19 -4.45 3.36
CA TRP A 131 -10.98 -4.90 2.22
C TRP A 131 -10.16 -5.76 1.27
N MET A 132 -8.95 -5.29 0.92
CA MET A 132 -8.00 -6.04 0.09
C MET A 132 -7.62 -7.37 0.74
N ALA A 133 -7.34 -7.40 2.04
CA ALA A 133 -6.98 -8.62 2.77
C ALA A 133 -8.11 -9.65 2.76
N VAL A 134 -9.34 -9.21 3.00
CA VAL A 134 -10.52 -10.10 2.95
C VAL A 134 -10.70 -10.72 1.57
N LEU A 135 -10.56 -9.93 0.51
CA LEU A 135 -10.70 -10.46 -0.84
C LEU A 135 -9.48 -11.27 -1.30
N ALA A 136 -8.26 -10.77 -1.06
CA ALA A 136 -7.06 -11.44 -1.55
C ALA A 136 -6.75 -12.72 -0.77
N LEU A 137 -6.82 -12.70 0.56
CA LEU A 137 -6.54 -13.88 1.37
C LEU A 137 -7.81 -14.71 1.59
N GLY A 138 -8.89 -14.08 2.07
CA GLY A 138 -10.11 -14.81 2.44
C GLY A 138 -10.76 -15.51 1.24
N LEU A 139 -11.00 -14.79 0.16
CA LEU A 139 -11.63 -15.39 -1.03
C LEU A 139 -10.70 -16.39 -1.74
N SER A 140 -9.37 -16.13 -1.79
CA SER A 140 -8.43 -17.11 -2.36
C SER A 140 -8.41 -18.42 -1.58
N LEU A 141 -8.43 -18.37 -0.24
CA LEU A 141 -8.49 -19.60 0.58
C LEU A 141 -9.81 -20.36 0.41
N LEU A 142 -10.92 -19.66 0.21
CA LEU A 142 -12.22 -20.29 -0.05
C LEU A 142 -12.28 -20.97 -1.42
N ILE A 143 -11.70 -20.37 -2.45
CA ILE A 143 -11.76 -20.90 -3.84
C ILE A 143 -10.72 -22.00 -4.06
N PHE A 144 -9.47 -21.77 -3.63
CA PHE A 144 -8.32 -22.65 -3.97
C PHE A 144 -7.92 -23.59 -2.82
N GLY A 145 -8.45 -23.36 -1.62
CA GLY A 145 -8.11 -24.13 -0.41
C GLY A 145 -6.77 -23.74 0.18
N THR A 146 -6.40 -24.41 1.27
CA THR A 146 -5.11 -24.27 1.95
C THR A 146 -4.10 -25.26 1.37
N GLY A 147 -2.82 -24.93 1.43
CA GLY A 147 -1.71 -25.80 1.01
C GLY A 147 -0.38 -25.13 1.28
N ASP A 148 0.69 -25.88 1.18
CA ASP A 148 2.03 -25.37 1.33
C ASP A 148 2.38 -24.46 0.15
N MET A 149 3.19 -23.44 0.40
CA MET A 149 3.58 -22.48 -0.63
C MET A 149 5.06 -22.64 -0.97
N PHE A 150 5.34 -22.82 -2.25
CA PHE A 150 6.71 -22.78 -2.76
C PHE A 150 7.11 -21.31 -2.99
N ASN A 151 8.18 -20.90 -2.34
CA ASN A 151 8.80 -19.59 -2.55
C ASN A 151 10.12 -19.77 -3.30
N LEU A 152 10.23 -19.07 -4.43
CA LEU A 152 11.40 -19.08 -5.28
C LEU A 152 12.17 -17.79 -5.05
N ARG A 153 13.37 -17.92 -4.50
CA ARG A 153 14.35 -16.84 -4.45
C ARG A 153 15.47 -17.18 -5.42
N SER A 154 16.19 -16.19 -5.91
CA SER A 154 17.22 -16.33 -6.96
C SER A 154 18.19 -17.52 -6.73
N ASP A 155 18.41 -17.93 -5.50
CA ASP A 155 19.44 -18.93 -5.13
C ASP A 155 18.87 -20.16 -4.41
N MET A 156 17.61 -20.15 -3.98
CA MET A 156 16.99 -21.25 -3.22
C MET A 156 15.49 -21.35 -3.46
N ALA A 157 15.02 -22.59 -3.59
CA ALA A 157 13.60 -22.92 -3.50
C ALA A 157 13.33 -23.51 -2.11
N PHE A 158 12.36 -22.99 -1.39
CA PHE A 158 11.95 -23.55 -0.11
C PHE A 158 10.43 -23.60 0.00
N GLN A 159 9.97 -24.55 0.78
CA GLN A 159 8.55 -24.80 1.01
C GLN A 159 8.16 -24.24 2.36
N LEU A 160 7.13 -23.40 2.37
CA LEU A 160 6.51 -22.86 3.57
C LEU A 160 5.29 -23.69 3.92
N GLU A 161 5.25 -24.23 5.14
CA GLU A 161 4.13 -25.06 5.60
C GLU A 161 2.85 -24.22 5.76
N ALA A 162 1.72 -24.79 5.37
CA ALA A 162 0.41 -24.14 5.39
C ALA A 162 0.04 -23.58 6.78
N LYS A 163 0.46 -24.26 7.88
CA LYS A 163 0.18 -23.82 9.25
C LYS A 163 0.83 -22.48 9.61
N ASP A 164 1.96 -22.16 8.97
CA ASP A 164 2.71 -20.93 9.25
C ASP A 164 2.32 -19.77 8.32
N LEU A 165 1.64 -20.04 7.22
CA LEU A 165 1.37 -19.03 6.22
C LEU A 165 0.35 -17.98 6.69
N PHE A 166 -0.68 -18.37 7.42
CA PHE A 166 -1.74 -17.44 7.80
C PHE A 166 -1.22 -16.24 8.61
N TRP A 167 -0.40 -16.48 9.64
CA TRP A 167 0.15 -15.38 10.44
C TRP A 167 1.14 -14.51 9.63
N ARG A 168 1.90 -15.11 8.70
CA ARG A 168 2.82 -14.39 7.80
C ARG A 168 2.06 -13.42 6.91
N TYR A 169 0.88 -13.82 6.39
CA TYR A 169 0.00 -12.91 5.65
C TYR A 169 -0.57 -11.80 6.52
N VAL A 170 -1.04 -12.11 7.72
CA VAL A 170 -1.52 -11.07 8.66
C VAL A 170 -0.42 -10.05 8.96
N ALA A 171 0.81 -10.52 9.21
CA ALA A 171 1.96 -9.65 9.41
C ALA A 171 2.32 -8.83 8.16
N ALA A 172 2.27 -9.43 6.96
CA ALA A 172 2.50 -8.75 5.70
C ALA A 172 1.46 -7.65 5.43
N PHE A 173 0.18 -7.88 5.70
CA PHE A 173 -0.86 -6.85 5.63
C PHE A 173 -0.67 -5.76 6.67
N GLY A 174 -0.23 -6.11 7.90
CA GLY A 174 0.18 -5.14 8.92
C GLY A 174 1.33 -4.25 8.45
N PHE A 175 2.33 -4.83 7.81
CA PHE A 175 3.43 -4.09 7.20
C PHE A 175 2.96 -3.22 6.03
N ALA A 176 2.07 -3.73 5.18
CA ALA A 176 1.47 -2.97 4.08
C ALA A 176 0.71 -1.75 4.59
N ALA A 177 0.10 -1.81 5.79
CA ALA A 177 -0.54 -0.66 6.42
C ALA A 177 0.45 0.48 6.70
N ILE A 178 1.67 0.16 7.17
CA ILE A 178 2.74 1.15 7.36
C ILE A 178 3.20 1.71 6.00
N ALA A 179 3.44 0.84 5.02
CA ALA A 179 3.90 1.24 3.70
C ALA A 179 2.89 2.16 2.98
N MET A 180 1.61 1.81 3.01
CA MET A 180 0.56 2.62 2.38
C MET A 180 0.29 3.91 3.15
N THR A 181 0.44 3.92 4.47
CA THR A 181 0.38 5.15 5.27
C THR A 181 1.51 6.12 4.90
N THR A 182 2.69 5.61 4.53
CA THR A 182 3.79 6.46 4.02
C THR A 182 3.39 7.16 2.71
N VAL A 183 2.75 6.44 1.79
CA VAL A 183 2.23 7.03 0.54
C VAL A 183 1.12 8.04 0.83
N ALA A 184 0.20 7.73 1.74
CA ALA A 184 -0.84 8.66 2.18
C ALA A 184 -0.24 9.94 2.77
N ALA A 185 0.81 9.82 3.60
CA ALA A 185 1.50 10.97 4.20
C ALA A 185 2.21 11.84 3.16
N LEU A 186 2.87 11.23 2.16
CA LEU A 186 3.49 11.95 1.05
C LEU A 186 2.43 12.69 0.23
N SER A 187 1.36 12.01 -0.17
CA SER A 187 0.28 12.60 -0.96
C SER A 187 -0.43 13.73 -0.20
N PHE A 188 -0.63 13.54 1.11
CA PHE A 188 -1.16 14.55 2.00
C PHE A 188 -0.26 15.79 2.10
N LEU A 189 1.07 15.61 2.22
CA LEU A 189 2.03 16.70 2.21
C LEU A 189 1.97 17.48 0.89
N LEU A 190 1.95 16.78 -0.24
CA LEU A 190 1.91 17.40 -1.57
C LEU A 190 0.59 18.15 -1.80
N SER A 191 -0.52 17.72 -1.17
CA SER A 191 -1.82 18.39 -1.27
C SER A 191 -1.82 19.82 -0.70
N LEU A 192 -0.84 20.17 0.13
CA LEU A 192 -0.67 21.55 0.63
C LEU A 192 -0.22 22.56 -0.44
N PHE A 193 0.44 22.07 -1.48
CA PHE A 193 1.04 22.93 -2.51
C PHE A 193 0.17 23.07 -3.76
N ALA A 194 -0.97 22.41 -3.80
CA ALA A 194 -1.82 22.34 -4.98
C ALA A 194 -3.19 22.99 -4.73
N GLU A 195 -3.73 23.60 -5.77
CA GLU A 195 -5.07 24.18 -5.79
C GLU A 195 -6.14 23.19 -6.27
N ASN A 196 -5.72 22.04 -6.81
CA ASN A 196 -6.61 20.97 -7.25
C ASN A 196 -6.06 19.60 -6.83
N SER A 197 -6.93 18.59 -6.75
CA SER A 197 -6.58 17.24 -6.27
C SER A 197 -5.71 16.45 -7.26
N ILE A 198 -5.70 16.78 -8.55
CA ILE A 198 -4.98 16.03 -9.60
C ILE A 198 -3.47 16.17 -9.42
N GLY A 199 -3.00 17.40 -9.16
CA GLY A 199 -1.57 17.68 -8.99
C GLY A 199 -0.88 16.79 -7.94
N PRO A 200 -1.36 16.75 -6.69
CA PRO A 200 -0.77 15.91 -5.63
C PRO A 200 -0.80 14.41 -5.94
N ILE A 201 -1.87 13.94 -6.56
CA ILE A 201 -2.02 12.53 -6.94
C ILE A 201 -0.97 12.16 -7.98
N VAL A 202 -0.87 12.94 -9.07
CA VAL A 202 0.10 12.69 -10.14
C VAL A 202 1.52 12.82 -9.61
N ALA A 203 1.83 13.86 -8.81
CA ALA A 203 3.15 14.04 -8.23
C ALA A 203 3.54 12.87 -7.29
N THR A 204 2.63 12.41 -6.44
CA THR A 204 2.86 11.25 -5.57
C THR A 204 3.19 10.01 -6.40
N MET A 205 2.39 9.74 -7.43
CA MET A 205 2.60 8.57 -8.28
C MET A 205 3.90 8.67 -9.09
N SER A 206 4.22 9.85 -9.60
CA SER A 206 5.50 10.08 -10.30
C SER A 206 6.69 9.79 -9.38
N ILE A 207 6.65 10.24 -8.13
CA ILE A 207 7.70 9.97 -7.14
C ILE A 207 7.77 8.46 -6.85
N VAL A 208 6.64 7.80 -6.62
CA VAL A 208 6.60 6.35 -6.37
C VAL A 208 7.17 5.57 -7.55
N ILE A 209 6.77 5.90 -8.78
CA ILE A 209 7.23 5.21 -10.00
C ILE A 209 8.74 5.43 -10.19
N VAL A 210 9.21 6.69 -10.14
CA VAL A 210 10.63 7.02 -10.32
C VAL A 210 11.47 6.31 -9.25
N PHE A 211 11.08 6.38 -7.98
CA PHE A 211 11.81 5.72 -6.91
C PHE A 211 11.78 4.21 -7.02
N THR A 212 10.68 3.61 -7.51
CA THR A 212 10.61 2.18 -7.77
C THR A 212 11.56 1.77 -8.90
N ILE A 213 11.63 2.55 -9.98
CA ILE A 213 12.60 2.31 -11.07
C ILE A 213 14.03 2.39 -10.54
N LEU A 214 14.38 3.43 -9.77
CA LEU A 214 15.71 3.56 -9.16
C LEU A 214 16.05 2.39 -8.23
N THR A 215 15.04 1.85 -7.54
CA THR A 215 15.20 0.69 -6.64
C THR A 215 15.49 -0.59 -7.42
N THR A 216 14.90 -0.77 -8.59
CA THR A 216 15.05 -2.00 -9.41
C THR A 216 16.34 -2.00 -10.25
N MET A 217 16.88 -0.82 -10.57
CA MET A 217 18.13 -0.73 -11.34
C MET A 217 19.34 -1.03 -10.46
N ASP A 218 20.24 -1.90 -10.93
CA ASP A 218 21.47 -2.27 -10.20
C ASP A 218 22.68 -1.49 -10.74
N LEU A 219 22.67 -0.18 -10.48
CA LEU A 219 23.77 0.73 -10.81
C LEU A 219 24.40 1.28 -9.52
N PRO A 220 25.75 1.43 -9.46
CA PRO A 220 26.44 1.86 -8.24
C PRO A 220 25.89 3.15 -7.61
N LEU A 221 25.55 4.14 -8.46
CA LEU A 221 24.95 5.41 -8.01
C LEU A 221 23.58 5.18 -7.34
N PHE A 222 22.75 4.35 -7.93
CA PHE A 222 21.41 4.09 -7.41
C PHE A 222 21.45 3.20 -6.17
N ASN A 223 22.42 2.27 -6.10
CA ASN A 223 22.60 1.44 -4.92
C ASN A 223 22.92 2.27 -3.67
N ALA A 224 23.67 3.36 -3.82
CA ALA A 224 23.94 4.30 -2.73
C ALA A 224 22.67 5.06 -2.27
N MET A 225 21.70 5.26 -3.15
CA MET A 225 20.45 5.97 -2.84
C MET A 225 19.36 5.05 -2.27
N LYS A 226 19.34 3.77 -2.63
CA LYS A 226 18.31 2.79 -2.21
C LYS A 226 17.97 2.81 -0.72
N PRO A 227 18.91 2.92 0.22
CA PRO A 227 18.61 2.95 1.66
C PRO A 227 17.78 4.15 2.12
N PHE A 228 17.75 5.23 1.34
CA PHE A 228 17.01 6.45 1.65
C PHE A 228 15.64 6.52 0.97
N LEU A 229 15.40 5.66 -0.02
CA LEU A 229 14.15 5.64 -0.77
C LEU A 229 13.10 4.82 -0.01
N PHE A 230 11.98 5.45 0.35
CA PHE A 230 10.90 4.73 1.05
C PHE A 230 10.35 3.55 0.21
N THR A 231 10.37 3.65 -1.12
CA THR A 231 9.90 2.57 -2.02
C THR A 231 10.73 1.30 -1.91
N SER A 232 12.04 1.40 -1.63
CA SER A 232 12.90 0.23 -1.35
C SER A 232 12.41 -0.53 -0.11
N HIS A 233 11.94 0.21 0.89
CA HIS A 233 11.46 -0.34 2.15
C HIS A 233 10.01 -0.83 2.08
N MET A 234 9.19 -0.36 1.12
CA MET A 234 7.84 -0.86 0.92
C MET A 234 7.79 -2.35 0.59
N LEU A 235 8.87 -2.91 0.03
CA LEU A 235 9.00 -4.34 -0.27
C LEU A 235 9.37 -5.19 0.95
N GLY A 236 9.61 -4.59 2.11
CA GLY A 236 10.02 -5.28 3.33
C GLY A 236 9.06 -6.37 3.83
N TRP A 237 7.78 -6.32 3.44
CA TRP A 237 6.80 -7.36 3.73
C TRP A 237 7.21 -8.75 3.19
N LYS A 238 8.01 -8.82 2.13
CA LYS A 238 8.50 -10.07 1.57
C LYS A 238 9.38 -10.86 2.55
N GLY A 239 10.04 -10.17 3.49
CA GLY A 239 10.85 -10.80 4.53
C GLY A 239 10.06 -11.69 5.49
N PHE A 240 8.73 -11.57 5.56
CA PHE A 240 7.89 -12.52 6.30
C PHE A 240 7.77 -13.87 5.59
N PHE A 241 8.06 -13.93 4.30
CA PHE A 241 8.01 -15.15 3.49
C PHE A 241 9.41 -15.74 3.26
N ASP A 242 10.43 -15.27 3.97
CA ASP A 242 11.74 -15.92 4.06
C ASP A 242 11.69 -17.04 5.11
N ASP A 243 12.57 -18.04 4.97
CA ASP A 243 12.74 -19.10 5.96
C ASP A 243 14.22 -19.27 6.31
N PRO A 244 14.62 -18.92 7.55
CA PRO A 244 13.84 -18.31 8.62
C PRO A 244 13.41 -16.86 8.30
N VAL A 245 12.30 -16.40 8.93
CA VAL A 245 11.81 -15.03 8.76
C VAL A 245 12.88 -14.00 9.06
N ASN A 246 13.09 -13.08 8.14
CA ASN A 246 14.12 -12.02 8.29
C ASN A 246 13.57 -10.81 9.07
N TYR A 247 13.34 -11.00 10.38
CA TYR A 247 12.82 -9.94 11.26
C TYR A 247 13.70 -8.68 11.26
N GLY A 248 15.03 -8.82 11.18
CA GLY A 248 15.95 -7.67 11.16
C GLY A 248 15.70 -6.73 9.99
N SER A 249 15.58 -7.29 8.78
CA SER A 249 15.28 -6.51 7.57
C SER A 249 13.87 -5.89 7.61
N VAL A 250 12.87 -6.66 8.09
CA VAL A 250 11.48 -6.20 8.20
C VAL A 250 11.38 -5.03 9.16
N LEU A 251 11.93 -5.16 10.38
CA LEU A 251 11.89 -4.10 11.40
C LEU A 251 12.64 -2.85 10.98
N LYS A 252 13.81 -3.01 10.34
CA LYS A 252 14.55 -1.88 9.76
C LYS A 252 13.70 -1.14 8.73
N SER A 253 13.09 -1.87 7.81
CA SER A 253 12.24 -1.26 6.77
C SER A 253 11.01 -0.58 7.37
N ALA A 254 10.33 -1.19 8.34
CA ALA A 254 9.21 -0.58 9.06
C ALA A 254 9.63 0.71 9.78
N GLY A 255 10.79 0.71 10.46
CA GLY A 255 11.33 1.89 11.14
C GLY A 255 11.61 3.06 10.19
N ILE A 256 12.20 2.78 9.02
CA ILE A 256 12.46 3.81 8.01
C ILE A 256 11.15 4.35 7.43
N LEU A 257 10.15 3.51 7.17
CA LEU A 257 8.83 3.94 6.71
C LEU A 257 8.13 4.83 7.76
N LEU A 258 8.20 4.47 9.04
CA LEU A 258 7.65 5.28 10.13
C LEU A 258 8.33 6.64 10.23
N LEU A 259 9.65 6.72 10.03
CA LEU A 259 10.37 8.00 9.95
C LEU A 259 9.87 8.86 8.80
N HIS A 260 9.61 8.29 7.64
CA HIS A 260 9.04 9.01 6.51
C HIS A 260 7.62 9.51 6.81
N ILE A 261 6.77 8.70 7.46
CA ILE A 261 5.42 9.13 7.88
C ILE A 261 5.52 10.36 8.80
N VAL A 262 6.37 10.28 9.82
CA VAL A 262 6.58 11.40 10.77
C VAL A 262 7.13 12.63 10.04
N GLY A 263 8.10 12.44 9.14
CA GLY A 263 8.69 13.51 8.34
C GLY A 263 7.66 14.21 7.43
N PHE A 264 6.88 13.45 6.67
CA PHE A 264 5.88 14.00 5.76
C PHE A 264 4.70 14.63 6.51
N ALA A 265 4.13 13.96 7.50
CA ALA A 265 3.02 14.49 8.29
C ALA A 265 3.45 15.67 9.15
N GLY A 266 4.62 15.60 9.79
CA GLY A 266 5.20 16.69 10.57
C GLY A 266 5.53 17.90 9.70
N GLY A 267 6.15 17.68 8.54
CA GLY A 267 6.41 18.72 7.54
C GLY A 267 5.13 19.39 7.07
N ALA A 268 4.08 18.61 6.79
CA ALA A 268 2.78 19.14 6.43
C ALA A 268 2.21 20.08 7.50
N ILE A 269 2.28 19.69 8.77
CA ILE A 269 1.81 20.51 9.90
C ILE A 269 2.61 21.81 10.02
N LEU A 270 3.94 21.74 9.91
CA LEU A 270 4.80 22.91 10.04
C LEU A 270 4.57 23.91 8.91
N ILE A 271 4.45 23.41 7.67
CA ILE A 271 4.19 24.26 6.49
C ILE A 271 2.81 24.92 6.61
N PHE A 272 1.76 24.16 6.95
CA PHE A 272 0.41 24.70 7.03
C PHE A 272 0.23 25.76 8.13
N ARG A 273 0.95 25.59 9.25
CA ARG A 273 0.93 26.59 10.34
C ARG A 273 1.43 27.96 9.89
N LYS A 274 2.44 27.97 8.99
CA LYS A 274 3.08 29.18 8.45
C LYS A 274 2.42 29.69 7.15
N LYS A 275 1.59 28.88 6.50
CA LYS A 275 0.97 29.22 5.23
C LYS A 275 -0.09 30.30 5.43
N ASP A 276 0.09 31.45 4.74
CA ASP A 276 -0.98 32.43 4.57
C ASP A 276 -2.03 31.89 3.61
N VAL A 277 -3.27 31.80 4.12
CA VAL A 277 -4.41 31.26 3.34
C VAL A 277 -5.29 32.42 2.82
N LEU A 278 -4.74 33.63 2.84
CA LEU A 278 -5.42 34.86 2.40
C LEU A 278 -5.20 35.19 0.91
N SER A 279 -4.28 34.52 0.26
CA SER A 279 -4.01 34.66 -1.19
C SER A 279 -4.72 33.60 -2.00
#